data_178837f5ac31f11f658b0b5690c14cc9
#
_entry.id   178837f5ac31f11f658b0b5690c14cc9
#
_cell.length_a   1.000
_cell.length_b   1.000
_cell.length_c   1.000
_cell.angle_alpha   90.00
_cell.angle_beta   90.00
_cell.angle_gamma   90.00
#
_symmetry.space_group_name_H-M   'P 1'
#
loop_
_entity.id
_entity.type
_entity.pdbx_description
1 polymer ?
#
loop_
_entity_poly.entity_id
_entity_poly.type
_entity_poly.pdbx_seq_one_letter_code
_entity_poly.pdbx_strand_id
1 'polypeptide(L)'
;NIYEKSNYIIFGHQSIMNIQNVYILEDRGIIYINGDDAKEFLQNLISNDINKVTESNSCFASLLTPQGKFLFAFIVVKHKTGYFIDCEKSQIDAFYSQLSIYKLRSKVEIMNLSNEFVVAAFNKTKFLKFEGAKDVPGNTIKYREDPILLDPRNKDLGARLIINLEKLYLSLKKLELKDSPIGEYYQLSHELGVPQKDMNKLQNKLFGIECNFEELNGIDFKKGCYVGQENNARIKLKNKLSKRLFPIQLIEGKLNQDDLIFSGKFQIGKVLIGGEYPFAIVKYLDENFKKKTKFTSNNSILKIKKPEWIV
;
A
#
# COMPACT_ATOMS: atom_id res chain seq x y z
N ASN A 1 -26.45 -11.20 26.72
CA ASN A 1 -25.04 -11.17 26.30
C ASN A 1 -24.84 -12.16 25.18
N ILE A 2 -25.19 -11.74 23.99
CA ILE A 2 -24.96 -12.51 22.78
C ILE A 2 -24.01 -11.65 21.93
N TYR A 3 -22.75 -12.02 21.91
CA TYR A 3 -21.80 -11.52 20.90
C TYR A 3 -22.19 -12.16 19.58
N GLU A 4 -22.69 -11.36 18.65
CA GLU A 4 -22.86 -11.77 17.27
C GLU A 4 -21.49 -12.16 16.71
N LYS A 5 -21.32 -13.44 16.41
CA LYS A 5 -20.18 -13.96 15.65
C LYS A 5 -20.27 -13.38 14.25
N SER A 6 -19.38 -12.47 13.92
CA SER A 6 -19.17 -12.01 12.54
C SER A 6 -18.93 -13.24 11.64
N ASN A 7 -19.72 -13.37 10.60
CA ASN A 7 -19.64 -14.48 9.64
C ASN A 7 -18.36 -14.35 8.79
N TYR A 8 -17.21 -14.75 9.34
CA TYR A 8 -16.01 -14.98 8.58
C TYR A 8 -16.02 -16.41 8.06
N ILE A 9 -16.12 -16.56 6.76
CA ILE A 9 -15.87 -17.86 6.11
C ILE A 9 -14.34 -17.99 6.00
N ILE A 10 -13.74 -18.78 6.90
CA ILE A 10 -12.34 -19.16 6.84
C ILE A 10 -12.22 -20.30 5.82
N PHE A 11 -11.81 -19.97 4.60
CA PHE A 11 -11.29 -20.94 3.65
C PHE A 11 -9.76 -20.83 3.64
N GLY A 12 -9.09 -21.83 4.25
CA GLY A 12 -7.63 -21.97 4.15
C GLY A 12 -6.83 -20.75 4.59
N HIS A 13 -6.82 -20.38 5.86
CA HIS A 13 -5.93 -19.41 6.50
C HIS A 13 -5.92 -17.95 6.00
N GLN A 14 -6.82 -17.51 5.13
CA GLN A 14 -6.96 -16.11 4.72
C GLN A 14 -8.33 -15.55 5.10
N SER A 15 -8.35 -14.41 5.78
CA SER A 15 -9.56 -13.61 5.97
C SER A 15 -10.05 -13.11 4.63
N ILE A 16 -11.32 -13.37 4.29
CA ILE A 16 -11.94 -12.88 3.06
C ILE A 16 -12.96 -11.81 3.44
N MET A 17 -12.87 -10.64 2.81
CA MET A 17 -13.88 -9.59 3.01
C MET A 17 -15.26 -10.08 2.62
N ASN A 18 -16.27 -9.76 3.44
CA ASN A 18 -17.67 -10.02 3.08
C ASN A 18 -18.02 -9.21 1.82
N ILE A 19 -18.77 -9.81 0.89
CA ILE A 19 -19.12 -9.18 -0.39
C ILE A 19 -19.97 -7.91 -0.24
N GLN A 20 -20.68 -7.75 0.87
CA GLN A 20 -21.50 -6.59 1.16
C GLN A 20 -20.78 -5.51 1.97
N ASN A 21 -19.60 -5.80 2.52
CA ASN A 21 -18.88 -4.84 3.35
C ASN A 21 -18.16 -3.82 2.50
N VAL A 22 -18.16 -2.58 2.98
CA VAL A 22 -17.29 -1.50 2.52
C VAL A 22 -16.58 -0.91 3.72
N TYR A 23 -15.34 -0.52 3.52
CA TYR A 23 -14.47 0.08 4.53
C TYR A 23 -14.12 1.48 4.08
N ILE A 24 -14.60 2.49 4.81
CA ILE A 24 -14.29 3.90 4.53
C ILE A 24 -12.90 4.18 5.10
N LEU A 25 -11.93 4.40 4.20
CA LEU A 25 -10.53 4.60 4.56
C LEU A 25 -10.28 6.07 4.90
N GLU A 26 -10.72 6.50 6.09
CA GLU A 26 -10.65 7.90 6.54
C GLU A 26 -9.21 8.41 6.73
N ASP A 27 -8.26 7.51 6.85
CA ASP A 27 -6.83 7.80 6.96
C ASP A 27 -6.10 7.84 5.59
N ARG A 28 -6.86 7.77 4.49
CA ARG A 28 -6.35 8.08 3.16
C ARG A 28 -6.63 9.52 2.79
N GLY A 29 -5.71 10.11 2.06
CA GLY A 29 -5.84 11.45 1.51
C GLY A 29 -5.62 11.44 0.00
N ILE A 30 -6.18 12.45 -0.68
CA ILE A 30 -6.12 12.57 -2.14
C ILE A 30 -5.41 13.86 -2.52
N ILE A 31 -4.31 13.74 -3.26
CA ILE A 31 -3.73 14.85 -4.02
C ILE A 31 -4.18 14.70 -5.47
N TYR A 32 -4.55 15.80 -6.11
CA TYR A 32 -4.82 15.84 -7.55
C TYR A 32 -3.71 16.59 -8.25
N ILE A 33 -3.16 16.00 -9.30
CA ILE A 33 -2.08 16.57 -10.10
C ILE A 33 -2.58 16.71 -11.54
N ASN A 34 -2.55 17.95 -12.05
CA ASN A 34 -3.03 18.30 -13.38
C ASN A 34 -2.07 19.28 -14.07
N GLY A 35 -2.26 19.51 -15.36
CA GLY A 35 -1.49 20.45 -16.18
C GLY A 35 -0.78 19.77 -17.35
N ASP A 36 -0.28 20.58 -18.28
CA ASP A 36 0.34 20.12 -19.53
C ASP A 36 1.51 19.17 -19.27
N ASP A 37 2.29 19.44 -18.23
CA ASP A 37 3.49 18.68 -17.87
C ASP A 37 3.24 17.61 -16.81
N ALA A 38 1.98 17.39 -16.35
CA ALA A 38 1.67 16.50 -15.22
C ALA A 38 2.18 15.07 -15.43
N LYS A 39 2.03 14.54 -16.64
CA LYS A 39 2.49 13.19 -16.99
C LYS A 39 4.01 13.07 -16.94
N GLU A 40 4.72 13.99 -17.54
CA GLU A 40 6.19 14.00 -17.55
C GLU A 40 6.76 14.25 -16.14
N PHE A 41 6.16 15.17 -15.40
CA PHE A 41 6.49 15.44 -14.01
C PHE A 41 6.41 14.17 -13.15
N LEU A 42 5.30 13.43 -13.22
CA LEU A 42 5.16 12.16 -12.51
C LEU A 42 6.14 11.11 -13.01
N GLN A 43 6.36 11.01 -14.33
CA GLN A 43 7.30 10.04 -14.90
C GLN A 43 8.72 10.20 -14.36
N ASN A 44 9.16 11.42 -14.16
CA ASN A 44 10.52 11.72 -13.66
C ASN A 44 10.68 11.50 -12.14
N LEU A 45 9.56 11.43 -11.39
CA LEU A 45 9.59 11.35 -9.94
C LEU A 45 9.28 9.97 -9.37
N ILE A 46 8.25 9.30 -9.92
CA ILE A 46 7.70 8.09 -9.30
C ILE A 46 8.46 6.83 -9.72
N SER A 47 8.50 5.84 -8.86
CA SER A 47 9.20 4.57 -9.07
C SER A 47 8.55 3.66 -10.13
N ASN A 48 7.30 3.91 -10.50
CA ASN A 48 6.58 3.15 -11.52
C ASN A 48 6.38 3.96 -12.81
N ASP A 49 5.99 3.29 -13.88
CA ASP A 49 5.79 3.92 -15.19
C ASP A 49 4.39 4.55 -15.27
N ILE A 50 4.33 5.89 -15.36
CA ILE A 50 3.07 6.64 -15.49
C ILE A 50 2.33 6.30 -16.80
N ASN A 51 3.03 5.79 -17.83
CA ASN A 51 2.41 5.39 -19.08
C ASN A 51 1.45 4.21 -18.91
N LYS A 52 1.58 3.44 -17.84
CA LYS A 52 0.64 2.37 -17.46
C LYS A 52 -0.67 2.90 -16.90
N VAL A 53 -0.71 4.18 -16.46
CA VAL A 53 -1.91 4.78 -15.85
C VAL A 53 -2.79 5.36 -16.95
N THR A 54 -3.93 4.72 -17.14
CA THR A 54 -4.93 5.04 -18.17
C THR A 54 -6.33 5.07 -17.52
N GLU A 55 -7.36 5.33 -18.29
CA GLU A 55 -8.75 5.21 -17.85
C GLU A 55 -9.14 3.80 -17.36
N SER A 56 -8.40 2.77 -17.81
CA SER A 56 -8.66 1.36 -17.50
C SER A 56 -7.60 0.71 -16.61
N ASN A 57 -6.57 1.45 -16.21
CA ASN A 57 -5.48 0.91 -15.39
C ASN A 57 -4.86 1.96 -14.48
N SER A 58 -4.70 1.61 -13.22
CA SER A 58 -4.03 2.37 -12.16
C SER A 58 -2.76 1.68 -11.72
N CYS A 59 -1.83 2.39 -11.10
CA CYS A 59 -0.61 1.78 -10.59
C CYS A 59 -0.31 2.17 -9.13
N PHE A 60 0.41 1.31 -8.45
CA PHE A 60 1.09 1.63 -7.20
C PHE A 60 2.48 2.19 -7.52
N ALA A 61 2.91 3.19 -6.78
CA ALA A 61 4.21 3.81 -6.93
C ALA A 61 4.73 4.36 -5.61
N SER A 62 6.00 4.75 -5.60
CA SER A 62 6.63 5.46 -4.49
C SER A 62 7.44 6.65 -4.98
N LEU A 63 7.60 7.64 -4.11
CA LEU A 63 8.63 8.66 -4.19
C LEU A 63 9.79 8.24 -3.31
N LEU A 64 10.99 8.32 -3.84
CA LEU A 64 12.23 7.95 -3.17
C LEU A 64 13.11 9.19 -2.92
N THR A 65 14.05 9.09 -1.98
CA THR A 65 15.15 10.03 -1.90
C THR A 65 16.09 9.87 -3.10
N PRO A 66 16.94 10.84 -3.42
CA PRO A 66 17.98 10.67 -4.43
C PRO A 66 18.89 9.45 -4.19
N GLN A 67 19.05 9.03 -2.91
CA GLN A 67 19.79 7.82 -2.53
C GLN A 67 18.97 6.54 -2.64
N GLY A 68 17.71 6.61 -3.09
CA GLY A 68 16.82 5.46 -3.29
C GLY A 68 16.11 4.94 -2.04
N LYS A 69 16.14 5.71 -0.93
CA LYS A 69 15.36 5.38 0.27
C LYS A 69 13.90 5.77 0.11
N PHE A 70 13.02 4.98 0.69
CA PHE A 70 11.58 5.22 0.71
C PHE A 70 11.22 6.55 1.40
N LEU A 71 10.35 7.33 0.78
CA LEU A 71 9.73 8.53 1.34
C LEU A 71 8.21 8.41 1.42
N PHE A 72 7.53 8.21 0.28
CA PHE A 72 6.07 8.14 0.21
C PHE A 72 5.64 7.00 -0.70
N ALA A 73 4.55 6.34 -0.35
CA ALA A 73 3.90 5.32 -1.18
C ALA A 73 2.44 5.73 -1.46
N PHE A 74 2.00 5.50 -2.67
CA PHE A 74 0.69 5.97 -3.13
C PHE A 74 0.21 5.17 -4.35
N ILE A 75 -1.10 5.27 -4.60
CA ILE A 75 -1.71 4.74 -5.82
C ILE A 75 -2.02 5.91 -6.75
N VAL A 76 -1.68 5.75 -8.02
CA VAL A 76 -1.92 6.74 -9.09
C VAL A 76 -3.09 6.28 -9.94
N VAL A 77 -4.09 7.13 -10.05
CA VAL A 77 -5.34 6.84 -10.77
C VAL A 77 -5.63 7.96 -11.76
N LYS A 78 -5.90 7.63 -13.02
CA LYS A 78 -6.34 8.61 -14.02
C LYS A 78 -7.69 9.19 -13.64
N HIS A 79 -7.79 10.51 -13.61
CA HIS A 79 -9.06 11.21 -13.40
C HIS A 79 -9.13 12.49 -14.23
N LYS A 80 -10.13 12.60 -15.09
CA LYS A 80 -10.27 13.74 -16.01
C LYS A 80 -8.95 13.99 -16.77
N THR A 81 -8.47 15.22 -16.78
CA THR A 81 -7.22 15.61 -17.44
C THR A 81 -5.96 15.30 -16.63
N GLY A 82 -6.11 14.96 -15.35
CA GLY A 82 -5.01 14.75 -14.41
C GLY A 82 -5.00 13.36 -13.76
N TYR A 83 -4.46 13.32 -12.55
CA TYR A 83 -4.26 12.11 -11.77
C TYR A 83 -4.63 12.33 -10.31
N PHE A 84 -5.41 11.40 -9.74
CA PHE A 84 -5.52 11.25 -8.30
C PHE A 84 -4.31 10.48 -7.76
N ILE A 85 -3.79 10.94 -6.63
CA ILE A 85 -2.73 10.30 -5.87
C ILE A 85 -3.32 9.94 -4.50
N ASP A 86 -3.64 8.66 -4.30
CA ASP A 86 -4.16 8.13 -3.03
C ASP A 86 -2.99 7.77 -2.12
N CYS A 87 -2.77 8.50 -1.04
CA CYS A 87 -1.70 8.28 -0.08
C CYS A 87 -2.19 8.35 1.36
N GLU A 88 -1.32 8.04 2.32
CA GLU A 88 -1.64 8.12 3.75
C GLU A 88 -1.89 9.58 4.17
N LYS A 89 -3.07 9.85 4.75
CA LYS A 89 -3.53 11.22 5.09
C LYS A 89 -2.61 11.93 6.07
N SER A 90 -2.03 11.20 7.00
CA SER A 90 -1.06 11.76 7.96
C SER A 90 0.21 12.33 7.31
N GLN A 91 0.49 11.97 6.05
CA GLN A 91 1.65 12.38 5.31
C GLN A 91 1.35 13.41 4.20
N ILE A 92 0.08 13.80 4.04
CA ILE A 92 -0.37 14.64 2.92
C ILE A 92 0.41 15.95 2.81
N ASP A 93 0.57 16.67 3.90
CA ASP A 93 1.22 18.00 3.87
C ASP A 93 2.72 17.89 3.55
N ALA A 94 3.39 16.89 4.12
CA ALA A 94 4.79 16.60 3.83
C ALA A 94 4.97 16.17 2.37
N PHE A 95 4.07 15.33 1.86
CA PHE A 95 4.10 14.88 0.48
C PHE A 95 3.79 16.02 -0.51
N TYR A 96 2.79 16.83 -0.24
CA TYR A 96 2.46 18.03 -1.01
C TYR A 96 3.66 18.98 -1.09
N SER A 97 4.30 19.24 0.04
CA SER A 97 5.49 20.09 0.13
C SER A 97 6.65 19.53 -0.72
N GLN A 98 6.87 18.20 -0.64
CA GLN A 98 7.92 17.54 -1.41
C GLN A 98 7.65 17.62 -2.92
N LEU A 99 6.41 17.37 -3.37
CA LEU A 99 6.01 17.52 -4.78
C LEU A 99 6.18 18.97 -5.26
N SER A 100 5.87 19.95 -4.41
CA SER A 100 6.00 21.39 -4.72
C SER A 100 7.46 21.78 -4.94
N ILE A 101 8.40 21.19 -4.22
CA ILE A 101 9.85 21.41 -4.43
C ILE A 101 10.26 20.94 -5.84
N TYR A 102 9.77 19.80 -6.30
CA TYR A 102 10.08 19.26 -7.62
C TYR A 102 9.35 19.96 -8.77
N LYS A 103 8.27 20.68 -8.49
CA LYS A 103 7.46 21.35 -9.52
C LYS A 103 8.27 22.36 -10.35
N LEU A 104 9.13 23.17 -9.68
CA LEU A 104 9.99 24.19 -10.31
C LEU A 104 9.27 24.98 -11.42
N ARG A 105 9.67 24.79 -12.69
CA ARG A 105 9.13 25.46 -13.87
C ARG A 105 8.07 24.64 -14.62
N SER A 106 7.73 23.44 -14.13
CA SER A 106 6.74 22.59 -14.79
C SER A 106 5.35 23.20 -14.71
N LYS A 107 4.61 23.13 -15.81
CA LYS A 107 3.20 23.54 -15.91
C LYS A 107 2.28 22.50 -15.26
N VAL A 108 2.39 22.41 -13.95
CA VAL A 108 1.68 21.45 -13.12
C VAL A 108 0.93 22.19 -12.02
N GLU A 109 -0.31 21.82 -11.79
CA GLU A 109 -1.11 22.21 -10.64
C GLU A 109 -1.21 21.03 -9.68
N ILE A 110 -0.98 21.28 -8.39
CA ILE A 110 -1.04 20.27 -7.33
C ILE A 110 -2.08 20.76 -6.31
N MET A 111 -3.11 19.95 -6.07
CA MET A 111 -4.20 20.30 -5.17
C MET A 111 -4.39 19.21 -4.12
N ASN A 112 -4.53 19.61 -2.86
CA ASN A 112 -4.93 18.69 -1.79
C ASN A 112 -6.45 18.63 -1.74
N LEU A 113 -7.03 17.50 -2.18
CA LEU A 113 -8.47 17.26 -2.21
C LEU A 113 -8.94 16.29 -1.12
N SER A 114 -8.17 16.12 -0.07
CA SER A 114 -8.45 15.16 1.01
C SER A 114 -9.71 15.47 1.83
N ASN A 115 -10.22 16.71 1.76
CA ASN A 115 -11.47 17.09 2.40
C ASN A 115 -12.69 16.95 1.48
N GLU A 116 -12.45 16.73 0.18
CA GLU A 116 -13.51 16.66 -0.84
C GLU A 116 -13.73 15.21 -1.30
N PHE A 117 -12.67 14.41 -1.32
CA PHE A 117 -12.68 13.02 -1.79
C PHE A 117 -12.30 12.04 -0.68
N VAL A 118 -12.93 10.89 -0.73
CA VAL A 118 -12.71 9.78 0.20
C VAL A 118 -12.44 8.50 -0.58
N VAL A 119 -11.69 7.60 0.05
CA VAL A 119 -11.42 6.25 -0.48
C VAL A 119 -12.26 5.25 0.29
N ALA A 120 -12.98 4.38 -0.41
CA ALA A 120 -13.74 3.27 0.16
C ALA A 120 -13.28 1.95 -0.45
N ALA A 121 -12.89 0.98 0.39
CA ALA A 121 -12.45 -0.33 -0.06
C ALA A 121 -13.59 -1.36 0.09
N PHE A 122 -13.71 -2.29 -0.88
CA PHE A 122 -14.71 -3.34 -0.84
C PHE A 122 -14.25 -4.60 -1.59
N ASN A 123 -15.00 -5.67 -1.44
CA ASN A 123 -14.65 -7.00 -1.90
C ASN A 123 -14.41 -7.10 -3.42
N LYS A 124 -13.38 -7.84 -3.82
CA LYS A 124 -13.02 -8.14 -5.21
C LYS A 124 -14.17 -8.79 -6.00
N THR A 125 -14.90 -9.73 -5.40
CA THR A 125 -16.02 -10.40 -6.06
C THR A 125 -17.14 -9.43 -6.40
N LYS A 126 -17.36 -8.40 -5.57
CA LYS A 126 -18.31 -7.32 -5.89
C LYS A 126 -17.81 -6.48 -7.06
N PHE A 127 -16.51 -6.14 -7.07
CA PHE A 127 -15.87 -5.42 -8.17
C PHE A 127 -16.04 -6.15 -9.52
N LEU A 128 -15.81 -7.45 -9.54
CA LEU A 128 -15.88 -8.25 -10.77
C LEU A 128 -17.30 -8.37 -11.36
N LYS A 129 -18.33 -7.89 -10.67
CA LYS A 129 -19.70 -7.78 -11.21
C LYS A 129 -19.94 -6.54 -12.07
N PHE A 130 -19.03 -5.58 -12.06
CA PHE A 130 -19.13 -4.40 -12.91
C PHE A 130 -18.71 -4.70 -14.35
N GLU A 131 -19.38 -4.06 -15.29
CA GLU A 131 -19.00 -4.13 -16.71
C GLU A 131 -17.57 -3.62 -16.91
N GLY A 132 -16.77 -4.35 -17.67
CA GLY A 132 -15.36 -4.02 -17.93
C GLY A 132 -14.38 -4.38 -16.83
N ALA A 133 -14.85 -4.87 -15.67
CA ALA A 133 -13.98 -5.30 -14.58
C ALA A 133 -13.23 -6.60 -14.94
N LYS A 134 -11.94 -6.64 -14.60
CA LYS A 134 -11.04 -7.78 -14.83
C LYS A 134 -10.29 -8.11 -13.53
N ASP A 135 -10.01 -9.40 -13.29
CA ASP A 135 -9.24 -9.88 -12.14
C ASP A 135 -7.73 -9.66 -12.31
N VAL A 136 -7.34 -8.39 -12.55
CA VAL A 136 -5.95 -7.96 -12.75
C VAL A 136 -5.66 -6.79 -11.81
N PRO A 137 -4.55 -6.81 -11.04
CA PRO A 137 -4.16 -5.68 -10.20
C PRO A 137 -4.10 -4.38 -10.99
N GLY A 138 -4.69 -3.32 -10.45
CA GLY A 138 -4.74 -2.00 -11.09
C GLY A 138 -5.86 -1.83 -12.14
N ASN A 139 -6.58 -2.90 -12.52
CA ASN A 139 -7.71 -2.74 -13.43
C ASN A 139 -8.69 -1.71 -12.87
N THR A 140 -9.02 -0.73 -13.67
CA THR A 140 -9.83 0.44 -13.31
C THR A 140 -11.04 0.52 -14.21
N ILE A 141 -12.19 0.84 -13.61
CA ILE A 141 -13.45 1.12 -14.30
C ILE A 141 -14.00 2.46 -13.79
N LYS A 142 -14.97 3.00 -14.48
CA LYS A 142 -15.72 4.18 -14.01
C LYS A 142 -17.08 3.76 -13.46
N TYR A 143 -17.37 4.19 -12.26
CA TYR A 143 -18.73 4.20 -11.72
C TYR A 143 -19.26 5.61 -11.82
N ARG A 144 -20.06 5.89 -12.87
CA ARG A 144 -20.38 7.23 -13.32
C ARG A 144 -19.09 7.96 -13.71
N GLU A 145 -18.69 8.99 -12.95
CA GLU A 145 -17.43 9.72 -13.19
C GLU A 145 -16.32 9.34 -12.18
N ASP A 146 -16.64 8.52 -11.19
CA ASP A 146 -15.74 8.18 -10.10
C ASP A 146 -14.97 6.88 -10.42
N PRO A 147 -13.65 6.83 -10.23
CA PRO A 147 -12.88 5.63 -10.54
C PRO A 147 -13.06 4.57 -9.46
N ILE A 148 -13.23 3.31 -9.90
CA ILE A 148 -13.09 2.12 -9.08
C ILE A 148 -11.94 1.31 -9.64
N LEU A 149 -10.99 0.94 -8.80
CA LEU A 149 -9.81 0.18 -9.21
C LEU A 149 -9.61 -1.05 -8.32
N LEU A 150 -9.23 -2.17 -8.89
CA LEU A 150 -8.72 -3.30 -8.12
C LEU A 150 -7.33 -2.94 -7.58
N ASP A 151 -7.08 -3.18 -6.30
CA ASP A 151 -5.84 -2.71 -5.66
C ASP A 151 -4.61 -3.17 -6.43
N PRO A 152 -3.76 -2.23 -6.93
CA PRO A 152 -2.63 -2.57 -7.78
C PRO A 152 -1.50 -3.29 -7.06
N ARG A 153 -1.47 -3.25 -5.71
CA ARG A 153 -0.45 -3.92 -4.90
C ARG A 153 -0.74 -5.41 -4.75
N ASN A 154 -1.99 -5.72 -4.46
CA ASN A 154 -2.49 -7.09 -4.32
C ASN A 154 -4.00 -7.08 -4.53
N LYS A 155 -4.48 -7.81 -5.51
CA LYS A 155 -5.91 -7.87 -5.88
C LYS A 155 -6.82 -8.45 -4.77
N ASP A 156 -6.26 -9.20 -3.82
CA ASP A 156 -7.01 -9.76 -2.71
C ASP A 156 -7.30 -8.74 -1.59
N LEU A 157 -6.69 -7.54 -1.67
CA LEU A 157 -7.12 -6.36 -0.93
C LEU A 157 -8.49 -5.81 -1.41
N GLY A 158 -9.02 -6.33 -2.52
CA GLY A 158 -10.27 -5.86 -3.10
C GLY A 158 -10.12 -4.60 -3.93
N ALA A 159 -11.25 -3.94 -4.16
CA ALA A 159 -11.32 -2.73 -4.97
C ALA A 159 -11.38 -1.46 -4.11
N ARG A 160 -10.95 -0.34 -4.69
CA ARG A 160 -11.03 1.00 -4.12
C ARG A 160 -11.90 1.88 -4.98
N LEU A 161 -12.87 2.54 -4.38
CA LEU A 161 -13.65 3.63 -4.97
C LEU A 161 -13.08 4.95 -4.45
N ILE A 162 -12.70 5.85 -5.33
CA ILE A 162 -12.35 7.23 -4.99
C ILE A 162 -13.52 8.11 -5.41
N ILE A 163 -14.19 8.71 -4.43
CA ILE A 163 -15.46 9.41 -4.66
C ILE A 163 -15.54 10.71 -3.86
N ASN A 164 -16.25 11.69 -4.40
CA ASN A 164 -16.59 12.89 -3.66
C ASN A 164 -17.42 12.53 -2.41
N LEU A 165 -17.06 13.12 -1.28
CA LEU A 165 -17.64 12.81 0.03
C LEU A 165 -19.17 13.03 0.06
N GLU A 166 -19.68 14.05 -0.66
CA GLU A 166 -21.13 14.34 -0.73
C GLU A 166 -21.92 13.22 -1.42
N LYS A 167 -21.28 12.46 -2.33
CA LYS A 167 -21.92 11.37 -3.07
C LYS A 167 -21.77 10.01 -2.41
N LEU A 168 -20.89 9.88 -1.40
CA LEU A 168 -20.46 8.61 -0.84
C LEU A 168 -21.65 7.74 -0.42
N TYR A 169 -22.42 8.17 0.56
CA TYR A 169 -23.47 7.33 1.17
C TYR A 169 -24.59 6.96 0.19
N LEU A 170 -24.96 7.89 -0.72
CA LEU A 170 -25.92 7.56 -1.77
C LEU A 170 -25.38 6.50 -2.72
N SER A 171 -24.10 6.56 -3.05
CA SER A 171 -23.46 5.58 -3.93
C SER A 171 -23.31 4.21 -3.24
N LEU A 172 -22.91 4.19 -1.97
CA LEU A 172 -22.83 2.95 -1.18
C LEU A 172 -24.20 2.24 -1.10
N LYS A 173 -25.27 3.01 -0.86
CA LYS A 173 -26.64 2.47 -0.86
C LYS A 173 -27.02 1.87 -2.22
N LYS A 174 -26.73 2.54 -3.32
CA LYS A 174 -27.01 2.02 -4.68
C LYS A 174 -26.17 0.81 -5.05
N LEU A 175 -24.96 0.71 -4.50
CA LEU A 175 -24.08 -0.42 -4.66
C LEU A 175 -24.41 -1.57 -3.67
N GLU A 176 -25.41 -1.39 -2.80
CA GLU A 176 -25.80 -2.37 -1.76
C GLU A 176 -24.61 -2.73 -0.85
N LEU A 177 -23.78 -1.75 -0.53
CA LEU A 177 -22.63 -1.88 0.35
C LEU A 177 -22.95 -1.33 1.73
N LYS A 178 -22.50 -2.01 2.77
CA LYS A 178 -22.68 -1.65 4.18
C LYS A 178 -21.36 -1.25 4.80
N ASP A 179 -21.34 -0.09 5.43
CA ASP A 179 -20.17 0.37 6.18
C ASP A 179 -19.82 -0.61 7.29
N SER A 180 -18.54 -0.91 7.41
CA SER A 180 -17.99 -1.95 8.28
C SER A 180 -16.73 -1.45 8.97
N PRO A 181 -16.36 -2.02 10.14
CA PRO A 181 -15.21 -1.57 10.91
C PRO A 181 -13.91 -1.64 10.09
N ILE A 182 -13.22 -0.53 9.96
CA ILE A 182 -11.98 -0.40 9.16
C ILE A 182 -10.86 -1.36 9.61
N GLY A 183 -10.88 -1.76 10.88
CA GLY A 183 -9.93 -2.73 11.43
C GLY A 183 -9.93 -4.07 10.70
N GLU A 184 -11.07 -4.51 10.16
CA GLU A 184 -11.16 -5.73 9.36
C GLU A 184 -10.32 -5.63 8.07
N TYR A 185 -10.36 -4.47 7.42
CA TYR A 185 -9.55 -4.20 6.22
C TYR A 185 -8.05 -4.15 6.54
N TYR A 186 -7.68 -3.53 7.66
CA TYR A 186 -6.27 -3.47 8.07
C TYR A 186 -5.74 -4.82 8.50
N GLN A 187 -6.56 -5.63 9.17
CA GLN A 187 -6.19 -7.00 9.50
C GLN A 187 -5.94 -7.83 8.23
N LEU A 188 -6.85 -7.77 7.26
CA LEU A 188 -6.66 -8.44 5.96
C LEU A 188 -5.37 -7.96 5.28
N SER A 189 -5.14 -6.66 5.24
CA SER A 189 -3.95 -6.08 4.62
C SER A 189 -2.66 -6.55 5.30
N HIS A 190 -2.66 -6.60 6.64
CA HIS A 190 -1.54 -7.12 7.42
C HIS A 190 -1.30 -8.61 7.17
N GLU A 191 -2.36 -9.42 7.10
CA GLU A 191 -2.28 -10.85 6.76
C GLU A 191 -1.71 -11.10 5.36
N LEU A 192 -2.08 -10.24 4.39
CA LEU A 192 -1.53 -10.24 3.03
C LEU A 192 -0.12 -9.66 2.94
N GLY A 193 0.41 -9.10 4.02
CA GLY A 193 1.75 -8.53 4.07
C GLY A 193 1.89 -7.17 3.38
N VAL A 194 0.79 -6.42 3.25
CA VAL A 194 0.76 -5.09 2.61
C VAL A 194 0.56 -4.01 3.67
N PRO A 195 1.58 -3.20 4.00
CA PRO A 195 1.42 -2.15 5.00
C PRO A 195 0.50 -1.04 4.49
N GLN A 196 -0.41 -0.55 5.36
CA GLN A 196 -1.39 0.49 5.05
C GLN A 196 -1.22 1.75 5.90
N LYS A 197 -0.73 1.58 7.14
CA LYS A 197 -0.64 2.64 8.15
C LYS A 197 0.78 2.80 8.64
N ASP A 198 1.08 3.97 9.14
CA ASP A 198 2.36 4.29 9.78
C ASP A 198 3.58 4.08 8.87
N MET A 199 3.39 4.17 7.57
CA MET A 199 4.48 4.00 6.61
C MET A 199 5.55 5.09 6.74
N ASN A 200 5.24 6.24 7.35
CA ASN A 200 6.23 7.23 7.73
C ASN A 200 7.35 6.68 8.63
N LYS A 201 7.08 5.61 9.38
CA LYS A 201 8.09 4.91 10.20
C LYS A 201 9.18 4.22 9.37
N LEU A 202 8.92 3.99 8.09
CA LEU A 202 9.86 3.40 7.13
C LEU A 202 10.71 4.43 6.40
N GLN A 203 10.30 5.71 6.40
CA GLN A 203 10.97 6.79 5.66
C GLN A 203 12.45 6.90 6.00
N ASN A 204 13.27 7.10 4.97
CA ASN A 204 14.73 7.23 5.05
C ASN A 204 15.48 5.99 5.61
N LYS A 205 14.78 4.92 6.00
CA LYS A 205 15.37 3.72 6.60
C LYS A 205 15.59 2.63 5.57
N LEU A 206 14.61 2.36 4.71
CA LEU A 206 14.60 1.26 3.75
C LEU A 206 14.72 1.73 2.31
N PHE A 207 15.32 0.91 1.47
CA PHE A 207 15.20 1.02 0.02
C PHE A 207 13.81 0.53 -0.41
N GLY A 208 13.28 1.06 -1.53
CA GLY A 208 11.98 0.63 -2.05
C GLY A 208 11.90 -0.88 -2.29
N ILE A 209 12.97 -1.49 -2.75
CA ILE A 209 13.07 -2.95 -2.96
C ILE A 209 13.05 -3.72 -1.62
N GLU A 210 13.56 -3.18 -0.51
CA GLU A 210 13.45 -3.77 0.83
C GLU A 210 12.02 -3.69 1.39
N CYS A 211 11.23 -2.70 0.92
CA CYS A 211 9.80 -2.59 1.21
C CYS A 211 8.93 -3.53 0.36
N ASN A 212 9.53 -4.41 -0.43
CA ASN A 212 8.86 -5.33 -1.36
C ASN A 212 8.07 -4.62 -2.47
N PHE A 213 8.44 -3.38 -2.83
CA PHE A 213 7.66 -2.62 -3.81
C PHE A 213 7.76 -3.18 -5.23
N GLU A 214 8.75 -4.00 -5.54
CA GLU A 214 8.79 -4.72 -6.80
C GLU A 214 7.66 -5.75 -6.86
N GLU A 215 7.55 -6.60 -5.86
CA GLU A 215 6.55 -7.67 -5.78
C GLU A 215 5.13 -7.10 -5.58
N LEU A 216 5.01 -5.93 -4.95
CA LEU A 216 3.77 -5.17 -4.81
C LEU A 216 3.48 -4.27 -6.04
N ASN A 217 4.14 -4.50 -7.17
CA ASN A 217 3.96 -3.77 -8.42
C ASN A 217 4.22 -2.25 -8.29
N GLY A 218 5.05 -1.82 -7.36
CA GLY A 218 5.33 -0.41 -7.07
C GLY A 218 6.61 0.13 -7.70
N ILE A 219 7.46 -0.73 -8.27
CA ILE A 219 8.69 -0.33 -8.99
C ILE A 219 8.69 -0.95 -10.38
N ASP A 220 8.94 -0.13 -11.39
CA ASP A 220 9.22 -0.59 -12.73
C ASP A 220 10.71 -0.38 -13.06
N PHE A 221 11.48 -1.46 -13.06
CA PHE A 221 12.90 -1.43 -13.40
C PHE A 221 13.17 -1.28 -14.91
N LYS A 222 12.14 -1.33 -15.75
CA LYS A 222 12.25 -1.18 -17.21
C LYS A 222 11.93 0.23 -17.71
N LYS A 223 11.33 1.07 -16.85
CA LYS A 223 11.06 2.47 -17.18
C LYS A 223 12.38 3.28 -17.27
N GLY A 224 12.30 4.47 -17.85
CA GLY A 224 13.39 5.44 -17.89
C GLY A 224 13.81 5.96 -16.50
N CYS A 225 14.72 6.93 -16.47
CA CYS A 225 15.26 7.48 -15.24
C CYS A 225 14.19 8.14 -14.37
N TYR A 226 14.32 7.96 -13.06
CA TYR A 226 13.53 8.64 -12.04
C TYR A 226 14.34 8.84 -10.76
N VAL A 227 13.86 9.71 -9.86
CA VAL A 227 14.57 10.04 -8.61
C VAL A 227 14.77 8.79 -7.74
N GLY A 228 16.04 8.49 -7.38
CA GLY A 228 16.37 7.39 -6.48
C GLY A 228 16.45 6.00 -7.10
N GLN A 229 16.39 5.88 -8.43
CA GLN A 229 16.41 4.60 -9.14
C GLN A 229 17.70 3.80 -8.91
N GLU A 230 18.86 4.47 -8.91
CA GLU A 230 20.18 3.82 -9.07
C GLU A 230 20.45 2.73 -8.02
N ASN A 231 20.29 3.03 -6.73
CA ASN A 231 20.60 2.08 -5.67
C ASN A 231 19.63 0.88 -5.66
N ASN A 232 18.33 1.11 -5.94
CA ASN A 232 17.36 0.03 -6.04
C ASN A 232 17.68 -0.91 -7.21
N ALA A 233 18.00 -0.36 -8.38
CA ALA A 233 18.44 -1.13 -9.55
C ALA A 233 19.75 -1.89 -9.28
N ARG A 234 20.73 -1.26 -8.62
CA ARG A 234 22.00 -1.90 -8.25
C ARG A 234 21.83 -3.07 -7.29
N ILE A 235 20.95 -2.95 -6.28
CA ILE A 235 20.64 -4.04 -5.34
C ILE A 235 20.04 -5.22 -6.10
N LYS A 236 19.08 -4.96 -7.00
CA LYS A 236 18.44 -5.98 -7.82
C LYS A 236 19.42 -6.67 -8.76
N LEU A 237 20.15 -5.92 -9.57
CA LEU A 237 21.08 -6.45 -10.56
C LEU A 237 22.20 -7.29 -9.95
N LYS A 238 22.66 -6.92 -8.75
CA LYS A 238 23.70 -7.66 -8.03
C LYS A 238 23.15 -8.79 -7.16
N ASN A 239 21.84 -9.03 -7.16
CA ASN A 239 21.16 -9.99 -6.29
C ASN A 239 21.56 -9.84 -4.81
N LYS A 240 21.68 -8.60 -4.33
CA LYS A 240 22.15 -8.26 -2.97
C LYS A 240 21.04 -7.97 -1.98
N LEU A 241 19.79 -8.24 -2.34
CA LEU A 241 18.66 -8.08 -1.43
C LEU A 241 18.74 -9.14 -0.32
N SER A 242 19.13 -8.72 0.86
CA SER A 242 19.32 -9.61 2.02
C SER A 242 18.31 -9.39 3.13
N LYS A 243 17.57 -8.28 3.06
CA LYS A 243 16.57 -7.89 4.05
C LYS A 243 15.26 -7.54 3.35
N ARG A 244 14.15 -7.89 3.99
CA ARG A 244 12.80 -7.56 3.52
C ARG A 244 11.89 -7.18 4.67
N LEU A 245 10.88 -6.36 4.37
CA LEU A 245 9.82 -6.02 5.30
C LEU A 245 8.80 -7.16 5.37
N PHE A 246 8.52 -7.66 6.58
CA PHE A 246 7.56 -8.74 6.82
C PHE A 246 6.53 -8.35 7.87
N PRO A 247 5.27 -8.81 7.73
CA PRO A 247 4.28 -8.69 8.78
C PRO A 247 4.63 -9.63 9.96
N ILE A 248 4.38 -9.13 11.16
CA ILE A 248 4.65 -9.84 12.41
C ILE A 248 3.33 -10.29 13.04
N GLN A 249 3.23 -11.54 13.39
CA GLN A 249 2.18 -12.06 14.25
C GLN A 249 2.68 -12.16 15.68
N LEU A 250 2.19 -11.29 16.56
CA LEU A 250 2.45 -11.38 17.98
C LEU A 250 1.69 -12.58 18.56
N ILE A 251 2.39 -13.43 19.33
CA ILE A 251 1.78 -14.56 20.03
C ILE A 251 1.57 -14.17 21.50
N GLU A 252 2.57 -13.55 22.11
CA GLU A 252 2.56 -13.16 23.51
C GLU A 252 3.38 -11.90 23.73
N GLY A 253 2.95 -11.05 24.67
CA GLY A 253 3.65 -9.81 25.02
C GLY A 253 3.21 -8.59 24.22
N LYS A 254 4.13 -7.66 23.97
CA LYS A 254 3.91 -6.41 23.26
C LYS A 254 5.12 -6.05 22.40
N LEU A 255 4.88 -5.53 21.21
CA LEU A 255 5.93 -5.04 20.31
C LEU A 255 5.87 -3.53 20.18
N ASN A 256 7.00 -2.87 20.35
CA ASN A 256 7.16 -1.46 20.12
C ASN A 256 8.02 -1.22 18.87
N GLN A 257 7.93 -0.01 18.33
CA GLN A 257 8.85 0.43 17.29
C GLN A 257 10.30 0.34 17.82
N ASP A 258 11.20 -0.07 16.94
CA ASP A 258 12.64 -0.26 17.18
C ASP A 258 13.03 -1.47 18.04
N ASP A 259 12.07 -2.28 18.51
CA ASP A 259 12.37 -3.54 19.19
C ASP A 259 13.16 -4.49 18.26
N LEU A 260 14.21 -5.11 18.82
CA LEU A 260 15.05 -6.05 18.08
C LEU A 260 14.43 -7.46 18.12
N ILE A 261 14.53 -8.18 17.01
CA ILE A 261 14.01 -9.55 16.87
C ILE A 261 15.16 -10.54 16.84
N PHE A 262 15.04 -11.59 17.65
CA PHE A 262 16.06 -12.61 17.83
C PHE A 262 15.56 -14.01 17.49
N SER A 263 16.48 -14.81 16.94
CA SER A 263 16.40 -16.27 16.81
C SER A 263 17.43 -16.88 17.75
N GLY A 264 17.03 -17.20 18.97
CA GLY A 264 17.96 -17.53 20.05
C GLY A 264 18.85 -16.34 20.41
N LYS A 265 20.16 -16.45 20.21
CA LYS A 265 21.14 -15.37 20.47
C LYS A 265 21.40 -14.46 19.26
N PHE A 266 20.88 -14.80 18.08
CA PHE A 266 21.17 -14.09 16.84
C PHE A 266 20.10 -13.07 16.52
N GLN A 267 20.50 -11.81 16.35
CA GLN A 267 19.61 -10.76 15.87
C GLN A 267 19.32 -10.96 14.38
N ILE A 268 18.04 -11.20 14.06
CA ILE A 268 17.56 -11.43 12.70
C ILE A 268 16.76 -10.28 12.12
N GLY A 269 16.28 -9.35 12.94
CA GLY A 269 15.44 -8.26 12.46
C GLY A 269 15.23 -7.15 13.47
N LYS A 270 14.36 -6.21 13.08
CA LYS A 270 13.98 -5.05 13.88
C LYS A 270 12.55 -4.63 13.53
N VAL A 271 11.72 -4.37 14.50
CA VAL A 271 10.37 -3.82 14.33
C VAL A 271 10.47 -2.38 13.85
N LEU A 272 9.84 -2.05 12.74
CA LEU A 272 9.82 -0.69 12.19
C LEU A 272 8.45 -0.02 12.35
N ILE A 273 7.38 -0.79 12.17
CA ILE A 273 6.00 -0.39 12.48
C ILE A 273 5.57 -1.25 13.67
N GLY A 274 5.27 -0.63 14.78
CA GLY A 274 4.74 -1.29 15.98
C GLY A 274 3.21 -1.24 16.03
N GLY A 275 2.63 -1.58 17.20
CA GLY A 275 1.19 -1.50 17.43
C GLY A 275 0.42 -2.72 16.93
N GLU A 276 -0.79 -2.48 16.41
CA GLU A 276 -1.77 -3.53 16.10
C GLU A 276 -1.42 -4.34 14.84
N TYR A 277 -0.81 -3.68 13.85
CA TYR A 277 -0.44 -4.30 12.56
C TYR A 277 1.08 -4.19 12.33
N PRO A 278 1.90 -4.89 13.13
CA PRO A 278 3.34 -4.66 13.16
C PRO A 278 4.06 -5.24 11.95
N PHE A 279 5.07 -4.48 11.48
CA PHE A 279 6.00 -4.91 10.44
C PHE A 279 7.44 -4.76 10.90
N ALA A 280 8.29 -5.70 10.49
CA ALA A 280 9.71 -5.67 10.77
C ALA A 280 10.56 -5.86 9.52
N ILE A 281 11.73 -5.23 9.51
CA ILE A 281 12.78 -5.55 8.55
C ILE A 281 13.54 -6.79 9.04
N VAL A 282 13.64 -7.81 8.21
CA VAL A 282 14.17 -9.11 8.57
C VAL A 282 15.27 -9.55 7.59
N LYS A 283 16.35 -10.12 8.10
CA LYS A 283 17.41 -10.78 7.33
C LYS A 283 16.92 -12.15 6.85
N TYR A 284 16.10 -12.18 5.81
CA TYR A 284 15.37 -13.37 5.39
C TYR A 284 16.25 -14.49 4.78
N LEU A 285 17.48 -14.16 4.36
CA LEU A 285 18.46 -15.14 3.87
C LEU A 285 19.27 -15.79 5.01
N ASP A 286 19.16 -15.29 6.24
CA ASP A 286 19.87 -15.81 7.40
C ASP A 286 19.36 -17.20 7.77
N GLU A 287 20.30 -18.15 7.98
CA GLU A 287 20.00 -19.53 8.37
C GLU A 287 19.23 -19.61 9.70
N ASN A 288 19.49 -18.68 10.62
CA ASN A 288 18.78 -18.62 11.89
C ASN A 288 17.31 -18.19 11.73
N PHE A 289 16.98 -17.48 10.66
CA PHE A 289 15.60 -17.18 10.28
C PHE A 289 14.93 -18.42 9.64
N LYS A 290 15.59 -19.05 8.68
CA LYS A 290 15.03 -20.19 7.91
C LYS A 290 14.70 -21.41 8.77
N LYS A 291 15.47 -21.65 9.84
CA LYS A 291 15.35 -22.86 10.69
C LYS A 291 14.30 -22.75 11.80
N LYS A 292 13.70 -21.59 12.03
CA LYS A 292 12.76 -21.37 13.14
C LYS A 292 11.45 -20.74 12.68
N THR A 293 10.39 -21.06 13.41
CA THR A 293 9.04 -20.52 13.18
C THR A 293 8.59 -19.55 14.27
N LYS A 294 9.28 -19.55 15.43
CA LYS A 294 9.02 -18.63 16.55
C LYS A 294 10.29 -17.86 16.88
N PHE A 295 10.11 -16.58 17.14
CA PHE A 295 11.17 -15.62 17.42
C PHE A 295 10.84 -14.87 18.71
N THR A 296 11.81 -14.18 19.28
CA THR A 296 11.64 -13.40 20.50
C THR A 296 12.02 -11.95 20.28
N SER A 297 11.38 -11.07 21.05
CA SER A 297 11.72 -9.65 21.13
C SER A 297 11.41 -9.18 22.55
N ASN A 298 12.45 -8.82 23.31
CA ASN A 298 12.32 -8.58 24.75
C ASN A 298 11.60 -9.75 25.45
N ASN A 299 10.46 -9.49 26.11
CA ASN A 299 9.63 -10.51 26.76
C ASN A 299 8.48 -11.01 25.85
N SER A 300 8.55 -10.77 24.54
CA SER A 300 7.51 -11.13 23.59
C SER A 300 7.90 -12.32 22.75
N ILE A 301 6.89 -13.12 22.38
CA ILE A 301 7.01 -14.23 21.45
C ILE A 301 6.23 -13.89 20.18
N LEU A 302 6.84 -14.09 19.02
CA LEU A 302 6.26 -13.72 17.74
C LEU A 302 6.54 -14.74 16.63
N LYS A 303 5.74 -14.68 15.58
CA LYS A 303 5.99 -15.32 14.28
C LYS A 303 6.20 -14.22 13.23
N ILE A 304 7.06 -14.50 12.27
CA ILE A 304 7.22 -13.68 11.07
C ILE A 304 6.53 -14.42 9.94
N LYS A 305 5.51 -13.78 9.35
CA LYS A 305 4.75 -14.35 8.25
C LYS A 305 5.41 -13.96 6.93
N LYS A 306 5.87 -14.94 6.15
CA LYS A 306 6.27 -14.70 4.77
C LYS A 306 5.00 -14.62 3.92
N PRO A 307 4.70 -13.49 3.26
CA PRO A 307 3.59 -13.39 2.32
C PRO A 307 3.75 -14.37 1.16
N GLU A 308 2.65 -14.90 0.62
CA GLU A 308 2.65 -15.89 -0.46
C GLU A 308 3.26 -15.35 -1.76
N TRP A 309 3.15 -14.06 -2.01
CA TRP A 309 3.70 -13.37 -3.19
C TRP A 309 5.21 -13.11 -3.11
N ILE A 310 5.88 -13.39 -1.99
CA ILE A 310 7.35 -13.40 -1.90
C ILE A 310 7.85 -14.80 -2.24
N VAL A 311 8.43 -14.96 -3.40
CA VAL A 311 9.02 -16.21 -3.88
C VAL A 311 10.38 -16.48 -3.26
#